data_cd439c2c0cae0216110c78a1759ab51c
#
_entry.id   cd439c2c0cae0216110c78a1759ab51c
#
_cell.length_a   1.000
_cell.length_b   1.000
_cell.length_c   1.000
_cell.angle_alpha   90.00
_cell.angle_beta   90.00
_cell.angle_gamma   90.00
#
_symmetry.space_group_name_H-M   'P 1'
#
loop_
_entity.id
_entity.type
_entity.pdbx_description
1 polymer ?
#
loop_
_entity_poly.entity_id
_entity_poly.type
_entity_poly.pdbx_seq_one_letter_code
_entity_poly.pdbx_strand_id
1 'polypeptide(L)'
;MQLSNLKTPCFILDSDKLVSNVLEFKRALNSRFSNHCIGYSIKTNSLPYMLHMLNELGCYAEVVSYTEYALALQVGFEKSHIVYNGPAKDKETFLDAIKNGAYVNIDTKREIEWLNNLNKQHSYKVGIRVNLNLGKISPEDAKEGESDSRFGFSFENGELEEAINKIQLCKNVKLGGLHLHRTSLTRSLNVYRNICKYAIRIINSLGLELDYIDVGGGYFGDKPNAPTYKEYVDTIYSSLLEEGIDVSKMKVIVEPGLSLIHISE
;
A
#
# COMPACT_ATOMS: atom_id res chain seq x y z
N MET A 1 19.47 28.38 4.03
CA MET A 1 20.34 28.40 2.82
C MET A 1 19.71 29.35 1.82
N GLN A 2 20.48 30.29 1.19
CA GLN A 2 19.92 31.14 0.14
C GLN A 2 19.95 30.37 -1.18
N LEU A 3 18.80 30.18 -1.80
CA LEU A 3 18.64 29.42 -3.06
C LEU A 3 19.47 30.01 -4.21
N SER A 4 19.66 31.34 -4.20
CA SER A 4 20.49 32.08 -5.18
C SER A 4 21.96 31.64 -5.26
N ASN A 5 22.46 30.93 -4.24
CA ASN A 5 23.85 30.49 -4.18
C ASN A 5 24.05 29.04 -4.68
N LEU A 6 23.00 28.38 -5.12
CA LEU A 6 23.09 27.01 -5.63
C LEU A 6 23.51 26.99 -7.09
N LYS A 7 24.41 26.06 -7.42
CA LYS A 7 24.72 25.78 -8.84
C LYS A 7 23.56 25.01 -9.46
N THR A 8 23.03 25.51 -10.57
CA THR A 8 22.00 24.86 -11.36
C THR A 8 22.56 24.08 -12.53
N PRO A 9 21.92 22.98 -12.98
CA PRO A 9 20.70 22.40 -12.43
C PRO A 9 20.96 21.63 -11.12
N CYS A 10 20.01 21.70 -10.16
CA CYS A 10 20.06 20.94 -8.90
C CYS A 10 18.64 20.59 -8.42
N PHE A 11 18.52 19.49 -7.68
CA PHE A 11 17.31 19.15 -6.94
C PHE A 11 17.46 19.61 -5.49
N ILE A 12 16.38 20.11 -4.92
CA ILE A 12 16.33 20.56 -3.53
C ILE A 12 15.31 19.69 -2.80
N LEU A 13 15.73 19.06 -1.71
CA LEU A 13 14.84 18.42 -0.77
C LEU A 13 14.51 19.39 0.37
N ASP A 14 13.25 19.78 0.47
CA ASP A 14 12.73 20.52 1.62
C ASP A 14 12.37 19.52 2.73
N SER A 15 13.28 19.36 3.69
CA SER A 15 13.10 18.42 4.80
C SER A 15 11.97 18.84 5.75
N ASP A 16 11.78 20.14 5.97
CA ASP A 16 10.74 20.63 6.88
C ASP A 16 9.35 20.37 6.27
N LYS A 17 9.23 20.55 4.96
CA LYS A 17 8.00 20.24 4.23
C LYS A 17 7.70 18.75 4.24
N LEU A 18 8.70 17.89 4.02
CA LEU A 18 8.56 16.44 4.14
C LEU A 18 8.03 16.05 5.52
N VAL A 19 8.66 16.55 6.58
CA VAL A 19 8.24 16.29 7.97
C VAL A 19 6.81 16.76 8.20
N SER A 20 6.47 17.98 7.78
CA SER A 20 5.12 18.55 7.90
C SER A 20 4.07 17.66 7.22
N ASN A 21 4.31 17.24 5.99
CA ASN A 21 3.39 16.39 5.21
C ASN A 21 3.16 15.04 5.89
N VAL A 22 4.23 14.38 6.37
CA VAL A 22 4.11 13.11 7.10
C VAL A 22 3.31 13.29 8.38
N LEU A 23 3.59 14.32 9.16
CA LEU A 23 2.88 14.58 10.42
C LEU A 23 1.40 14.92 10.18
N GLU A 24 1.09 15.66 9.13
CA GLU A 24 -0.30 15.96 8.76
C GLU A 24 -1.07 14.70 8.39
N PHE A 25 -0.49 13.82 7.55
CA PHE A 25 -1.13 12.57 7.20
C PHE A 25 -1.30 11.65 8.41
N LYS A 26 -0.28 11.58 9.29
CA LYS A 26 -0.39 10.82 10.55
C LYS A 26 -1.50 11.36 11.47
N ARG A 27 -1.63 12.69 11.60
CA ARG A 27 -2.73 13.27 12.38
C ARG A 27 -4.09 12.91 11.81
N ALA A 28 -4.24 12.95 10.48
CA ALA A 28 -5.47 12.55 9.82
C ALA A 28 -5.81 11.08 10.11
N LEU A 29 -4.85 10.16 9.93
CA LEU A 29 -5.03 8.73 10.22
C LEU A 29 -5.36 8.47 11.70
N ASN A 30 -4.60 9.07 12.63
CA ASN A 30 -4.82 8.95 14.07
C ASN A 30 -6.21 9.44 14.51
N SER A 31 -6.81 10.37 13.78
CA SER A 31 -8.16 10.88 14.10
C SER A 31 -9.29 9.88 13.83
N ARG A 32 -9.02 8.83 13.04
CA ARG A 32 -10.02 7.86 12.58
C ARG A 32 -9.66 6.41 12.87
N PHE A 33 -8.41 6.04 12.78
CA PHE A 33 -7.95 4.66 12.88
C PHE A 33 -7.01 4.48 14.07
N SER A 34 -7.37 3.57 14.96
CA SER A 34 -6.52 3.18 16.11
C SER A 34 -5.30 2.35 15.67
N ASN A 35 -5.40 1.66 14.52
CA ASN A 35 -4.34 0.81 13.96
C ASN A 35 -4.14 1.14 12.48
N HIS A 36 -3.03 1.78 12.17
CA HIS A 36 -2.70 2.18 10.80
C HIS A 36 -1.18 2.25 10.59
N CYS A 37 -0.74 2.30 9.34
CA CYS A 37 0.62 2.70 9.00
C CYS A 37 0.69 3.40 7.64
N ILE A 38 1.71 4.24 7.47
CA ILE A 38 2.09 4.86 6.21
C ILE A 38 3.25 4.06 5.63
N GLY A 39 3.03 3.33 4.55
CA GLY A 39 4.04 2.68 3.74
C GLY A 39 4.53 3.65 2.66
N TYR A 40 5.69 4.29 2.88
CA TYR A 40 6.22 5.18 1.86
C TYR A 40 6.66 4.40 0.62
N SER A 41 6.15 4.78 -0.55
CA SER A 41 6.41 4.09 -1.82
C SER A 41 7.79 4.43 -2.38
N ILE A 42 8.81 3.58 -2.11
CA ILE A 42 10.22 3.81 -2.45
C ILE A 42 10.43 4.02 -3.94
N LYS A 43 9.67 3.32 -4.80
CA LYS A 43 9.74 3.48 -6.26
C LYS A 43 9.53 4.92 -6.76
N THR A 44 8.90 5.78 -5.95
CA THR A 44 8.63 7.17 -6.35
C THR A 44 9.83 8.09 -6.15
N ASN A 45 10.61 7.87 -5.11
CA ASN A 45 11.91 8.48 -4.86
C ASN A 45 12.68 7.65 -3.84
N SER A 46 13.81 7.11 -4.25
CA SER A 46 14.64 6.18 -3.46
C SER A 46 15.85 6.83 -2.80
N LEU A 47 15.87 8.16 -2.64
CA LEU A 47 17.00 8.89 -2.05
C LEU A 47 17.24 8.41 -0.60
N PRO A 48 18.41 7.80 -0.26
CA PRO A 48 18.64 7.20 1.06
C PRO A 48 18.46 8.17 2.23
N TYR A 49 18.90 9.42 2.09
CA TYR A 49 18.70 10.45 3.12
C TYR A 49 17.22 10.67 3.46
N MET A 50 16.40 10.78 2.44
CA MET A 50 14.95 10.95 2.61
C MET A 50 14.30 9.71 3.22
N LEU A 51 14.69 8.52 2.76
CA LEU A 51 14.19 7.25 3.31
C LEU A 51 14.55 7.11 4.78
N HIS A 52 15.75 7.52 5.18
CA HIS A 52 16.15 7.55 6.59
C HIS A 52 15.27 8.49 7.41
N MET A 53 14.98 9.71 6.94
CA MET A 53 14.06 10.63 7.61
C MET A 53 12.65 10.02 7.77
N LEU A 54 12.14 9.36 6.74
CA LEU A 54 10.83 8.71 6.79
C LEU A 54 10.80 7.56 7.81
N ASN A 55 11.89 6.79 7.89
CA ASN A 55 12.06 5.74 8.90
C ASN A 55 12.03 6.34 10.33
N GLU A 56 12.82 7.39 10.58
CA GLU A 56 12.84 8.11 11.87
C GLU A 56 11.46 8.70 12.23
N LEU A 57 10.69 9.11 11.23
CA LEU A 57 9.31 9.53 11.42
C LEU A 57 8.35 8.35 11.65
N GLY A 58 8.83 7.10 11.67
CA GLY A 58 8.02 5.89 11.88
C GLY A 58 7.08 5.57 10.72
N CYS A 59 7.48 5.89 9.49
CA CYS A 59 6.87 5.34 8.29
C CYS A 59 7.39 3.92 8.06
N TYR A 60 6.61 3.12 7.34
CA TYR A 60 7.03 1.83 6.79
C TYR A 60 7.61 2.05 5.39
N ALA A 61 8.42 1.13 4.91
CA ALA A 61 8.88 1.11 3.52
C ALA A 61 7.94 0.27 2.66
N GLU A 62 7.23 0.90 1.69
CA GLU A 62 6.57 0.14 0.62
C GLU A 62 7.58 -0.10 -0.50
N VAL A 63 7.83 -1.38 -0.78
CA VAL A 63 8.81 -1.87 -1.76
C VAL A 63 8.14 -2.78 -2.78
N VAL A 64 8.58 -2.71 -4.05
CA VAL A 64 8.00 -3.48 -5.15
C VAL A 64 9.00 -4.43 -5.84
N SER A 65 10.23 -4.48 -5.34
CA SER A 65 11.30 -5.32 -5.87
C SER A 65 12.29 -5.76 -4.78
N TYR A 66 13.06 -6.80 -5.08
CA TYR A 66 14.12 -7.26 -4.18
C TYR A 66 15.23 -6.20 -3.97
N THR A 67 15.47 -5.35 -4.97
CA THR A 67 16.45 -4.25 -4.85
C THR A 67 15.96 -3.16 -3.91
N GLU A 68 14.68 -2.79 -3.97
CA GLU A 68 14.09 -1.83 -3.03
C GLU A 68 14.01 -2.42 -1.61
N TYR A 69 13.71 -3.72 -1.47
CA TYR A 69 13.77 -4.43 -0.19
C TYR A 69 15.17 -4.34 0.44
N ALA A 70 16.22 -4.64 -0.35
CA ALA A 70 17.59 -4.53 0.12
C ALA A 70 17.97 -3.07 0.49
N LEU A 71 17.55 -2.10 -0.31
CA LEU A 71 17.77 -0.68 -0.02
C LEU A 71 17.09 -0.25 1.29
N ALA A 72 15.84 -0.65 1.52
CA ALA A 72 15.11 -0.35 2.75
C ALA A 72 15.87 -0.86 3.98
N LEU A 73 16.40 -2.09 3.93
CA LEU A 73 17.20 -2.65 5.02
C LEU A 73 18.53 -1.90 5.23
N GLN A 74 19.20 -1.51 4.13
CA GLN A 74 20.46 -0.74 4.22
C GLN A 74 20.26 0.65 4.82
N VAL A 75 19.11 1.26 4.62
CA VAL A 75 18.76 2.57 5.21
C VAL A 75 18.35 2.46 6.67
N GLY A 76 18.04 1.24 7.15
CA GLY A 76 17.74 0.97 8.55
C GLY A 76 16.29 0.66 8.87
N PHE A 77 15.42 0.43 7.87
CA PHE A 77 14.08 -0.07 8.16
C PHE A 77 14.14 -1.48 8.74
N GLU A 78 13.38 -1.72 9.78
CA GLU A 78 13.17 -3.07 10.31
C GLU A 78 12.35 -3.89 9.30
N LYS A 79 12.64 -5.19 9.20
CA LYS A 79 11.92 -6.09 8.29
C LYS A 79 10.41 -6.12 8.54
N SER A 80 10.00 -6.01 9.80
CA SER A 80 8.59 -5.93 10.22
C SER A 80 7.91 -4.61 9.80
N HIS A 81 8.70 -3.59 9.46
CA HIS A 81 8.22 -2.29 8.97
C HIS A 81 8.30 -2.17 7.44
N ILE A 82 8.16 -3.28 6.74
CA ILE A 82 8.13 -3.31 5.28
C ILE A 82 6.74 -3.76 4.80
N VAL A 83 6.24 -3.09 3.77
CA VAL A 83 5.10 -3.50 2.94
C VAL A 83 5.65 -3.93 1.59
N TYR A 84 5.60 -5.23 1.27
CA TYR A 84 6.25 -5.79 0.10
C TYR A 84 5.22 -6.17 -0.97
N ASN A 85 5.14 -5.35 -2.00
CA ASN A 85 4.21 -5.44 -3.11
C ASN A 85 4.88 -5.83 -4.43
N GLY A 86 4.08 -5.88 -5.49
CA GLY A 86 4.52 -6.02 -6.87
C GLY A 86 5.04 -7.41 -7.24
N PRO A 87 5.14 -7.70 -8.54
CA PRO A 87 5.52 -9.02 -9.05
C PRO A 87 7.03 -9.23 -9.17
N ALA A 88 7.86 -8.20 -8.89
CA ALA A 88 9.31 -8.25 -9.04
C ALA A 88 10.03 -8.70 -7.75
N LYS A 89 9.36 -9.54 -6.94
CA LYS A 89 9.99 -10.22 -5.81
C LYS A 89 10.82 -11.40 -6.31
N ASP A 90 11.94 -11.66 -5.64
CA ASP A 90 12.60 -12.97 -5.73
C ASP A 90 12.15 -13.86 -4.55
N LYS A 91 12.43 -15.16 -4.67
CA LYS A 91 12.01 -16.15 -3.68
C LYS A 91 12.66 -15.94 -2.33
N GLU A 92 13.92 -15.53 -2.30
CA GLU A 92 14.71 -15.39 -1.08
C GLU A 92 14.18 -14.23 -0.24
N THR A 93 14.08 -13.03 -0.81
CA THR A 93 13.58 -11.85 -0.10
C THR A 93 12.10 -11.98 0.25
N PHE A 94 11.29 -12.63 -0.60
CA PHE A 94 9.89 -12.93 -0.31
C PHE A 94 9.73 -13.78 0.96
N LEU A 95 10.47 -14.89 1.05
CA LEU A 95 10.43 -15.76 2.22
C LEU A 95 11.05 -15.10 3.47
N ASP A 96 12.11 -14.32 3.30
CA ASP A 96 12.74 -13.57 4.38
C ASP A 96 11.77 -12.53 4.96
N ALA A 97 11.11 -11.76 4.12
CA ALA A 97 10.12 -10.77 4.53
C ALA A 97 8.97 -11.40 5.34
N ILE A 98 8.37 -12.50 4.84
CA ILE A 98 7.29 -13.22 5.54
C ILE A 98 7.77 -13.73 6.92
N LYS A 99 8.94 -14.34 6.98
CA LYS A 99 9.51 -14.90 8.24
C LYS A 99 9.76 -13.83 9.31
N ASN A 100 9.98 -12.60 8.88
CA ASN A 100 10.28 -11.48 9.78
C ASN A 100 9.08 -10.53 9.99
N GLY A 101 7.88 -10.92 9.59
CA GLY A 101 6.64 -10.21 9.92
C GLY A 101 6.34 -8.99 9.05
N ALA A 102 6.96 -8.87 7.88
CA ALA A 102 6.59 -7.86 6.89
C ALA A 102 5.15 -8.08 6.36
N TYR A 103 4.51 -7.02 5.89
CA TYR A 103 3.24 -7.09 5.17
C TYR A 103 3.53 -7.46 3.71
N VAL A 104 3.51 -8.75 3.39
CA VAL A 104 3.81 -9.24 2.04
C VAL A 104 2.52 -9.52 1.31
N ASN A 105 2.25 -8.75 0.24
CA ASN A 105 1.09 -8.93 -0.61
C ASN A 105 1.45 -9.76 -1.84
N ILE A 106 0.82 -10.94 -1.98
CA ILE A 106 1.02 -11.85 -3.11
C ILE A 106 0.43 -11.23 -4.37
N ASP A 107 1.22 -11.17 -5.43
CA ASP A 107 0.87 -10.54 -6.71
C ASP A 107 0.77 -11.58 -7.86
N THR A 108 1.41 -12.76 -7.70
CA THR A 108 1.53 -13.77 -8.76
C THR A 108 1.31 -15.20 -8.26
N LYS A 109 0.87 -16.08 -9.17
CA LYS A 109 0.69 -17.54 -8.89
C LYS A 109 1.99 -18.20 -8.42
N ARG A 110 3.14 -17.75 -8.95
CA ARG A 110 4.47 -18.24 -8.57
C ARG A 110 4.79 -17.99 -7.10
N GLU A 111 4.38 -16.85 -6.55
CA GLU A 111 4.59 -16.53 -5.14
C GLU A 111 3.80 -17.45 -4.21
N ILE A 112 2.61 -17.90 -4.63
CA ILE A 112 1.82 -18.90 -3.88
C ILE A 112 2.58 -20.23 -3.79
N GLU A 113 3.25 -20.65 -4.87
CA GLU A 113 4.06 -21.88 -4.86
C GLU A 113 5.25 -21.78 -3.88
N TRP A 114 5.82 -20.59 -3.72
CA TRP A 114 6.93 -20.36 -2.81
C TRP A 114 6.55 -20.52 -1.33
N LEU A 115 5.28 -20.37 -0.96
CA LEU A 115 4.80 -20.56 0.42
C LEU A 115 5.11 -21.96 0.95
N ASN A 116 5.20 -22.97 0.07
CA ASN A 116 5.56 -24.34 0.45
C ASN A 116 6.98 -24.46 1.04
N ASN A 117 7.83 -23.43 0.90
CA ASN A 117 9.18 -23.39 1.45
C ASN A 117 9.24 -22.75 2.86
N LEU A 118 8.12 -22.32 3.40
CA LEU A 118 8.04 -21.82 4.78
C LEU A 118 8.09 -22.97 5.78
N ASN A 119 8.72 -22.72 6.93
CA ASN A 119 8.80 -23.72 8.00
C ASN A 119 7.40 -24.00 8.56
N LYS A 120 6.97 -25.26 8.49
CA LYS A 120 5.64 -25.72 8.92
C LYS A 120 5.41 -25.64 10.43
N GLN A 121 6.44 -25.42 11.23
CA GLN A 121 6.33 -25.28 12.70
C GLN A 121 5.93 -23.86 13.14
N HIS A 122 5.95 -22.88 12.22
CA HIS A 122 5.59 -21.49 12.48
C HIS A 122 4.35 -21.12 11.68
N SER A 123 3.55 -20.21 12.23
CA SER A 123 2.42 -19.61 11.52
C SER A 123 2.84 -18.29 10.90
N TYR A 124 2.40 -18.06 9.68
CA TYR A 124 2.72 -16.86 8.90
C TYR A 124 1.45 -16.18 8.40
N LYS A 125 1.58 -14.89 8.06
CA LYS A 125 0.51 -14.11 7.45
C LYS A 125 0.99 -13.52 6.14
N VAL A 126 0.11 -13.51 5.15
CA VAL A 126 0.33 -12.84 3.86
C VAL A 126 -0.95 -12.10 3.46
N GLY A 127 -0.80 -11.05 2.67
CA GLY A 127 -1.92 -10.47 1.94
C GLY A 127 -1.97 -10.95 0.51
N ILE A 128 -2.98 -10.50 -0.20
CA ILE A 128 -3.12 -10.75 -1.64
C ILE A 128 -3.52 -9.46 -2.36
N ARG A 129 -2.91 -9.21 -3.51
CA ARG A 129 -3.25 -8.07 -4.35
C ARG A 129 -4.46 -8.36 -5.20
N VAL A 130 -5.45 -7.49 -5.12
CA VAL A 130 -6.64 -7.52 -5.97
C VAL A 130 -6.37 -6.75 -7.26
N ASN A 131 -6.71 -7.36 -8.38
CA ASN A 131 -6.70 -6.69 -9.69
C ASN A 131 -7.94 -5.79 -9.80
N LEU A 132 -7.71 -4.49 -9.74
CA LEU A 132 -8.78 -3.49 -9.82
C LEU A 132 -9.00 -3.03 -11.25
N ASN A 133 -10.24 -3.10 -11.73
CA ASN A 133 -10.68 -2.49 -12.97
C ASN A 133 -11.44 -1.20 -12.65
N LEU A 134 -10.77 -0.04 -12.74
CA LEU A 134 -11.41 1.26 -12.47
C LEU A 134 -12.56 1.56 -13.43
N GLY A 135 -12.47 1.13 -14.69
CA GLY A 135 -13.56 1.30 -15.64
C GLY A 135 -14.88 0.66 -15.20
N LYS A 136 -14.81 -0.35 -14.31
CA LYS A 136 -15.99 -1.01 -13.73
C LYS A 136 -16.41 -0.42 -12.37
N ILE A 137 -15.45 -0.07 -11.51
CA ILE A 137 -15.73 0.34 -10.13
C ILE A 137 -15.80 1.86 -9.95
N SER A 138 -15.15 2.66 -10.81
CA SER A 138 -15.10 4.11 -10.79
C SER A 138 -14.88 4.67 -12.19
N PRO A 139 -15.85 4.51 -13.12
CA PRO A 139 -15.69 4.83 -14.55
C PRO A 139 -15.25 6.26 -14.81
N GLU A 140 -15.74 7.21 -14.03
CA GLU A 140 -15.41 8.64 -14.13
C GLU A 140 -13.95 8.97 -13.79
N ASP A 141 -13.26 8.06 -13.10
CA ASP A 141 -11.88 8.22 -12.66
C ASP A 141 -10.90 7.38 -13.49
N ALA A 142 -11.42 6.55 -14.38
CA ALA A 142 -10.65 5.68 -15.26
C ALA A 142 -10.20 6.43 -16.53
N LYS A 143 -9.14 5.95 -17.17
CA LYS A 143 -8.77 6.40 -18.51
C LYS A 143 -9.71 5.76 -19.52
N GLU A 144 -10.04 6.49 -20.58
CA GLU A 144 -10.82 5.94 -21.70
C GLU A 144 -10.10 4.70 -22.27
N GLY A 145 -10.84 3.60 -22.42
CA GLY A 145 -10.29 2.31 -22.91
C GLY A 145 -9.39 1.61 -21.91
N GLU A 146 -9.41 1.97 -20.62
CA GLU A 146 -8.59 1.33 -19.59
C GLU A 146 -8.93 -0.17 -19.46
N SER A 147 -7.94 -1.01 -19.74
CA SER A 147 -8.04 -2.47 -19.57
C SER A 147 -7.83 -2.89 -18.11
N ASP A 148 -8.08 -4.17 -17.83
CA ASP A 148 -7.74 -4.80 -16.56
C ASP A 148 -6.26 -4.60 -16.22
N SER A 149 -5.94 -4.50 -14.93
CA SER A 149 -4.56 -4.42 -14.48
C SER A 149 -3.84 -5.73 -14.82
N ARG A 150 -2.55 -5.62 -15.11
CA ARG A 150 -1.64 -6.78 -15.19
C ARG A 150 -1.14 -7.28 -13.82
N PHE A 151 -1.58 -6.65 -12.74
CA PHE A 151 -1.11 -6.92 -11.38
C PHE A 151 -2.24 -7.52 -10.55
N GLY A 152 -1.88 -8.50 -9.70
CA GLY A 152 -2.82 -9.12 -8.78
C GLY A 152 -3.82 -10.06 -9.45
N PHE A 153 -4.82 -10.48 -8.69
CA PHE A 153 -5.81 -11.48 -9.08
C PHE A 153 -7.19 -10.84 -9.22
N SER A 154 -7.87 -11.14 -10.30
CA SER A 154 -9.22 -10.63 -10.59
C SER A 154 -10.28 -11.39 -9.78
N PHE A 155 -11.17 -10.65 -9.13
CA PHE A 155 -12.32 -11.22 -8.44
C PHE A 155 -13.42 -11.64 -9.43
N GLU A 156 -13.63 -10.86 -10.49
CA GLU A 156 -14.71 -11.08 -11.45
C GLU A 156 -14.58 -12.37 -12.27
N ASN A 157 -13.36 -12.81 -12.53
CA ASN A 157 -13.12 -14.04 -13.29
C ASN A 157 -12.80 -15.27 -12.42
N GLY A 158 -12.86 -15.12 -11.07
CA GLY A 158 -12.60 -16.19 -10.11
C GLY A 158 -11.12 -16.43 -9.77
N GLU A 159 -10.17 -15.72 -10.38
CA GLU A 159 -8.74 -15.92 -10.11
C GLU A 159 -8.36 -15.58 -8.67
N LEU A 160 -9.02 -14.57 -8.07
CA LEU A 160 -8.78 -14.19 -6.68
C LEU A 160 -9.22 -15.31 -5.72
N GLU A 161 -10.41 -15.87 -5.92
CA GLU A 161 -10.93 -16.96 -5.11
C GLU A 161 -10.04 -18.22 -5.25
N GLU A 162 -9.65 -18.58 -6.47
CA GLU A 162 -8.73 -19.70 -6.71
C GLU A 162 -7.38 -19.50 -5.98
N ALA A 163 -6.83 -18.27 -6.04
CA ALA A 163 -5.56 -17.94 -5.38
C ALA A 163 -5.69 -18.03 -3.86
N ILE A 164 -6.78 -17.52 -3.28
CA ILE A 164 -7.06 -17.59 -1.84
C ILE A 164 -7.19 -19.04 -1.39
N ASN A 165 -7.93 -19.86 -2.13
CA ASN A 165 -8.08 -21.29 -1.84
C ASN A 165 -6.71 -22.01 -1.83
N LYS A 166 -5.81 -21.68 -2.78
CA LYS A 166 -4.45 -22.22 -2.81
C LYS A 166 -3.61 -21.78 -1.61
N ILE A 167 -3.73 -20.53 -1.17
CA ILE A 167 -3.05 -20.04 0.04
C ILE A 167 -3.54 -20.80 1.28
N GLN A 168 -4.85 -21.03 1.40
CA GLN A 168 -5.46 -21.74 2.53
C GLN A 168 -5.07 -23.23 2.61
N LEU A 169 -4.67 -23.85 1.49
CA LEU A 169 -4.09 -25.20 1.51
C LEU A 169 -2.74 -25.25 2.23
N CYS A 170 -2.03 -24.14 2.35
CA CYS A 170 -0.81 -24.02 3.14
C CYS A 170 -1.19 -23.82 4.60
N LYS A 171 -1.38 -24.92 5.36
CA LYS A 171 -1.95 -24.92 6.74
C LYS A 171 -1.25 -23.99 7.75
N ASN A 172 -0.03 -23.58 7.47
CA ASN A 172 0.77 -22.68 8.31
C ASN A 172 0.78 -21.23 7.80
N VAL A 173 -0.02 -20.92 6.78
CA VAL A 173 -0.14 -19.56 6.22
C VAL A 173 -1.60 -19.10 6.29
N LYS A 174 -1.85 -17.95 6.92
CA LYS A 174 -3.15 -17.30 6.97
C LYS A 174 -3.19 -16.14 5.97
N LEU A 175 -4.29 -16.01 5.23
CA LEU A 175 -4.58 -14.76 4.52
C LEU A 175 -4.94 -13.70 5.56
N GLY A 176 -4.11 -12.66 5.67
CA GLY A 176 -4.26 -11.59 6.66
C GLY A 176 -4.70 -10.27 6.07
N GLY A 177 -4.65 -10.07 4.74
CA GLY A 177 -5.03 -8.78 4.17
C GLY A 177 -5.32 -8.76 2.69
N LEU A 178 -5.96 -7.68 2.25
CA LEU A 178 -6.15 -7.33 0.85
C LEU A 178 -5.36 -6.06 0.53
N HIS A 179 -4.67 -6.06 -0.62
CA HIS A 179 -4.01 -4.90 -1.18
C HIS A 179 -4.77 -4.43 -2.43
N LEU A 180 -5.22 -3.17 -2.40
CA LEU A 180 -6.08 -2.57 -3.42
C LEU A 180 -5.43 -1.29 -3.93
N HIS A 181 -4.58 -1.41 -4.92
CA HIS A 181 -3.93 -0.25 -5.54
C HIS A 181 -4.15 -0.20 -7.05
N ARG A 182 -4.65 0.94 -7.52
CA ARG A 182 -4.71 1.30 -8.94
C ARG A 182 -4.47 2.79 -9.11
N THR A 183 -3.59 3.16 -10.03
CA THR A 183 -3.42 4.56 -10.41
C THR A 183 -4.66 5.05 -11.14
N SER A 184 -5.31 6.09 -10.63
CA SER A 184 -6.46 6.74 -11.28
C SER A 184 -6.01 7.98 -12.05
N LEU A 185 -6.86 8.43 -12.98
CA LEU A 185 -6.66 9.68 -13.71
C LEU A 185 -6.80 10.90 -12.79
N THR A 186 -7.81 10.88 -11.93
CA THR A 186 -8.26 12.04 -11.15
C THR A 186 -7.69 12.09 -9.75
N ARG A 187 -7.34 10.94 -9.13
CA ARG A 187 -7.03 10.79 -7.70
C ARG A 187 -8.14 11.35 -6.80
N SER A 188 -9.40 11.28 -7.24
CA SER A 188 -10.55 11.81 -6.53
C SER A 188 -10.85 11.02 -5.25
N LEU A 189 -11.61 11.63 -4.32
CA LEU A 189 -12.11 10.93 -3.14
C LEU A 189 -13.01 9.75 -3.52
N ASN A 190 -13.70 9.86 -4.66
CA ASN A 190 -14.59 8.82 -5.14
C ASN A 190 -13.87 7.52 -5.49
N VAL A 191 -12.65 7.59 -6.01
CA VAL A 191 -11.80 6.41 -6.23
C VAL A 191 -11.64 5.60 -4.95
N TYR A 192 -11.28 6.25 -3.84
CA TYR A 192 -11.06 5.56 -2.56
C TYR A 192 -12.36 5.03 -1.97
N ARG A 193 -13.48 5.77 -2.12
CA ARG A 193 -14.81 5.28 -1.74
C ARG A 193 -15.15 4.00 -2.48
N ASN A 194 -14.97 3.97 -3.79
CA ASN A 194 -15.31 2.83 -4.62
C ASN A 194 -14.35 1.64 -4.39
N ILE A 195 -13.06 1.89 -4.17
CA ILE A 195 -12.09 0.85 -3.78
C ILE A 195 -12.50 0.21 -2.45
N CYS A 196 -12.87 0.99 -1.43
CA CYS A 196 -13.32 0.46 -0.14
C CYS A 196 -14.59 -0.37 -0.28
N LYS A 197 -15.61 0.12 -0.99
CA LYS A 197 -16.84 -0.64 -1.27
C LYS A 197 -16.57 -1.95 -1.99
N TYR A 198 -15.67 -1.91 -2.96
CA TYR A 198 -15.27 -3.11 -3.70
C TYR A 198 -14.54 -4.13 -2.81
N ALA A 199 -13.64 -3.65 -1.94
CA ALA A 199 -12.96 -4.50 -0.97
C ALA A 199 -13.95 -5.22 -0.05
N ILE A 200 -14.95 -4.50 0.46
CA ILE A 200 -15.97 -5.06 1.36
C ILE A 200 -16.84 -6.08 0.63
N ARG A 201 -17.20 -5.80 -0.63
CA ARG A 201 -17.89 -6.78 -1.47
C ARG A 201 -17.11 -8.09 -1.57
N ILE A 202 -15.79 -8.03 -1.78
CA ILE A 202 -14.92 -9.21 -1.82
C ILE A 202 -14.92 -9.93 -0.45
N ILE A 203 -14.69 -9.18 0.62
CA ILE A 203 -14.66 -9.70 2.00
C ILE A 203 -15.94 -10.48 2.30
N ASN A 204 -17.10 -9.88 2.03
CA ASN A 204 -18.41 -10.49 2.31
C ASN A 204 -18.69 -11.69 1.40
N SER A 205 -18.36 -11.59 0.10
CA SER A 205 -18.61 -12.67 -0.87
C SER A 205 -17.79 -13.92 -0.61
N LEU A 206 -16.56 -13.74 -0.11
CA LEU A 206 -15.63 -14.85 0.15
C LEU A 206 -15.52 -15.21 1.65
N GLY A 207 -16.27 -14.55 2.53
CA GLY A 207 -16.27 -14.80 3.98
C GLY A 207 -14.90 -14.59 4.62
N LEU A 208 -14.17 -13.54 4.23
CA LEU A 208 -12.80 -13.32 4.68
C LEU A 208 -12.73 -12.66 6.06
N GLU A 209 -11.85 -13.17 6.90
CA GLU A 209 -11.42 -12.53 8.15
C GLU A 209 -10.01 -11.97 7.97
N LEU A 210 -9.88 -10.64 7.96
CA LEU A 210 -8.65 -9.94 7.65
C LEU A 210 -8.11 -9.17 8.84
N ASP A 211 -6.78 -9.13 8.98
CA ASP A 211 -6.07 -8.34 9.97
C ASP A 211 -5.75 -6.92 9.45
N TYR A 212 -5.71 -6.75 8.11
CA TYR A 212 -5.44 -5.44 7.51
C TYR A 212 -6.09 -5.28 6.13
N ILE A 213 -6.26 -4.02 5.76
CA ILE A 213 -6.57 -3.58 4.41
C ILE A 213 -5.55 -2.53 3.97
N ASP A 214 -4.99 -2.72 2.78
CA ASP A 214 -4.08 -1.79 2.16
C ASP A 214 -4.78 -1.13 0.98
N VAL A 215 -5.08 0.16 1.12
CA VAL A 215 -5.82 0.93 0.13
C VAL A 215 -4.92 1.62 -0.90
N GLY A 216 -3.62 1.31 -0.84
CA GLY A 216 -2.63 1.78 -1.80
C GLY A 216 -2.29 3.26 -1.70
N GLY A 217 -1.78 3.79 -2.80
CA GLY A 217 -1.31 5.16 -2.94
C GLY A 217 -2.12 5.99 -3.93
N GLY A 218 -1.52 7.09 -4.40
CA GLY A 218 -2.14 7.98 -5.39
C GLY A 218 -2.79 9.21 -4.78
N TYR A 219 -2.42 9.59 -3.55
CA TYR A 219 -2.91 10.80 -2.89
C TYR A 219 -2.34 12.06 -3.53
N PHE A 220 -3.09 13.15 -3.46
CA PHE A 220 -2.51 14.47 -3.55
C PHE A 220 -1.85 14.83 -2.21
N GLY A 221 -0.77 15.60 -2.28
CA GLY A 221 -0.18 16.22 -1.10
C GLY A 221 -0.76 17.61 -0.89
N ASP A 222 0.09 18.57 -0.60
CA ASP A 222 -0.25 19.97 -0.44
C ASP A 222 -0.42 20.68 -1.80
N LYS A 223 -1.40 20.21 -2.58
CA LYS A 223 -1.73 20.78 -3.88
C LYS A 223 -2.99 21.65 -3.75
N PRO A 224 -2.94 22.93 -4.14
CA PRO A 224 -4.12 23.80 -4.12
C PRO A 224 -5.30 23.17 -4.88
N ASN A 225 -6.51 23.29 -4.31
CA ASN A 225 -7.75 22.76 -4.88
C ASN A 225 -7.80 21.25 -5.10
N ALA A 226 -6.94 20.49 -4.44
CA ALA A 226 -6.97 19.04 -4.41
C ALA A 226 -7.43 18.54 -3.02
N PRO A 227 -7.95 17.30 -2.92
CA PRO A 227 -8.31 16.73 -1.62
C PRO A 227 -7.13 16.69 -0.66
N THR A 228 -7.38 17.07 0.58
CA THR A 228 -6.41 17.00 1.70
C THR A 228 -6.26 15.58 2.22
N TYR A 229 -5.20 15.30 2.98
CA TYR A 229 -5.04 14.01 3.67
C TYR A 229 -6.23 13.69 4.58
N LYS A 230 -6.78 14.71 5.25
CA LYS A 230 -7.95 14.53 6.11
C LYS A 230 -9.18 14.06 5.33
N GLU A 231 -9.45 14.66 4.17
CA GLU A 231 -10.59 14.28 3.34
C GLU A 231 -10.45 12.87 2.78
N TYR A 232 -9.23 12.46 2.37
CA TYR A 232 -8.97 11.07 1.98
C TYR A 232 -9.24 10.10 3.13
N VAL A 233 -8.70 10.38 4.31
CA VAL A 233 -8.85 9.54 5.49
C VAL A 233 -10.31 9.45 5.94
N ASP A 234 -11.02 10.58 5.97
CA ASP A 234 -12.44 10.62 6.31
C ASP A 234 -13.28 9.81 5.30
N THR A 235 -12.93 9.88 4.01
CA THR A 235 -13.61 9.10 2.96
C THR A 235 -13.36 7.60 3.11
N ILE A 236 -12.12 7.17 3.32
CA ILE A 236 -11.79 5.77 3.55
C ILE A 236 -12.52 5.26 4.79
N TYR A 237 -12.45 6.00 5.90
CA TYR A 237 -13.08 5.63 7.15
C TYR A 237 -14.60 5.46 7.04
N SER A 238 -15.30 6.49 6.50
CA SER A 238 -16.75 6.44 6.34
C SER A 238 -17.18 5.30 5.41
N SER A 239 -16.44 5.07 4.31
CA SER A 239 -16.76 3.99 3.37
C SER A 239 -16.61 2.60 3.97
N LEU A 240 -15.62 2.39 4.84
CA LEU A 240 -15.45 1.11 5.55
C LEU A 240 -16.55 0.89 6.59
N LEU A 241 -16.95 1.95 7.31
CA LEU A 241 -18.02 1.87 8.32
C LEU A 241 -19.41 1.67 7.72
N GLU A 242 -19.75 2.37 6.63
CA GLU A 242 -21.06 2.27 5.96
C GLU A 242 -21.42 0.82 5.60
N GLU A 243 -20.41 0.02 5.33
CA GLU A 243 -20.57 -1.38 4.92
C GLU A 243 -20.35 -2.38 6.07
N GLY A 244 -20.23 -1.89 7.32
CA GLY A 244 -20.21 -2.71 8.52
C GLY A 244 -18.87 -3.32 8.93
N ILE A 245 -17.76 -2.84 8.39
CA ILE A 245 -16.43 -3.27 8.81
C ILE A 245 -16.06 -2.67 10.17
N ASP A 246 -15.67 -3.52 11.11
CA ASP A 246 -15.12 -3.08 12.39
C ASP A 246 -13.66 -2.61 12.22
N VAL A 247 -13.50 -1.34 11.84
CA VAL A 247 -12.20 -0.72 11.63
C VAL A 247 -11.31 -0.68 12.88
N SER A 248 -11.85 -0.91 14.07
CA SER A 248 -11.06 -0.98 15.32
C SER A 248 -10.20 -2.24 15.40
N LYS A 249 -10.61 -3.30 14.70
CA LYS A 249 -9.92 -4.60 14.66
C LYS A 249 -8.98 -4.77 13.47
N MET A 250 -9.01 -3.84 12.53
CA MET A 250 -8.27 -3.93 11.28
C MET A 250 -7.21 -2.84 11.19
N LYS A 251 -6.01 -3.18 10.72
CA LYS A 251 -5.01 -2.17 10.37
C LYS A 251 -5.32 -1.62 8.98
N VAL A 252 -5.26 -0.29 8.85
CA VAL A 252 -5.33 0.39 7.56
C VAL A 252 -3.92 0.79 7.12
N ILE A 253 -3.53 0.36 5.92
CA ILE A 253 -2.27 0.72 5.28
C ILE A 253 -2.57 1.71 4.16
N VAL A 254 -1.78 2.78 4.09
CA VAL A 254 -1.78 3.78 3.01
C VAL A 254 -0.39 3.89 2.43
N GLU A 255 -0.28 4.06 1.10
CA GLU A 255 0.99 4.02 0.38
C GLU A 255 1.29 5.34 -0.36
N PRO A 256 1.46 6.46 0.35
CA PRO A 256 1.84 7.69 -0.32
C PRO A 256 3.23 7.59 -0.93
N GLY A 257 3.42 8.27 -2.04
CA GLY A 257 4.71 8.44 -2.69
C GLY A 257 5.04 9.93 -2.81
N LEU A 258 5.01 10.46 -4.04
CA LEU A 258 5.32 11.86 -4.34
C LEU A 258 4.48 12.88 -3.58
N SER A 259 3.31 12.50 -3.07
CA SER A 259 2.47 13.38 -2.25
C SER A 259 3.14 13.81 -0.94
N LEU A 260 4.04 13.00 -0.38
CA LEU A 260 4.81 13.39 0.81
C LEU A 260 6.00 14.28 0.44
N ILE A 261 6.50 14.14 -0.79
CA ILE A 261 7.63 14.89 -1.31
C ILE A 261 7.04 15.98 -2.20
N HIS A 262 6.78 17.16 -1.67
CA HIS A 262 6.33 18.25 -2.50
C HIS A 262 7.50 18.73 -3.36
N ILE A 263 7.37 18.59 -4.68
CA ILE A 263 8.25 19.22 -5.66
C ILE A 263 7.53 20.49 -6.11
N SER A 264 7.92 21.63 -5.55
CA SER A 264 7.56 22.93 -6.13
C SER A 264 8.41 23.14 -7.36
N GLU A 265 7.79 23.43 -8.50
CA GLU A 265 8.48 23.97 -9.68
C GLU A 265 8.98 25.38 -9.42
#